data_bf5e16666180238ae06ec0592f58387c
#
_entry.id   bf5e16666180238ae06ec0592f58387c
#
_cell.length_a   1.000
_cell.length_b   1.000
_cell.length_c   1.000
_cell.angle_alpha   90.00
_cell.angle_beta   90.00
_cell.angle_gamma   90.00
#
_symmetry.space_group_name_H-M   'P 1'
#
loop_
_entity.id
_entity.type
_entity.pdbx_description
1 polymer ?
#
loop_
_entity_poly.entity_id
_entity_poly.type
_entity_poly.pdbx_seq_one_letter_code
_entity_poly.pdbx_strand_id
1 'polypeptide(L)'
;NVYNNLIQMDEDSYVLSYSGNGTTGYLTTFTVSKDGNTATEVLEKQWNSNGIYRQSFIRMSEDLYLMAYYGYDSGTRHDGASVSNTWGQWLTVFQIKSDGSVISELGSYLFDTYDNSSPYHNLLKINDDTYALAYRSYNYGPETSSQWGGWVKTFKVNGANISHISEKNIRVGDSEFYESSWQHLGGTKYA
;
A
#
# COMPACT_ATOMS: atom_id res chain seq x y z
N ASN A 1 -1.33 -4.96 16.93
CA ASN A 1 -2.05 -3.82 16.32
C ASN A 1 -2.70 -4.32 15.03
N VAL A 2 -4.00 -4.12 14.89
CA VAL A 2 -4.74 -4.43 13.67
C VAL A 2 -4.73 -3.17 12.81
N TYR A 3 -4.17 -3.28 11.61
CA TYR A 3 -4.18 -2.19 10.63
C TYR A 3 -5.29 -2.51 9.63
N ASN A 4 -6.15 -1.54 9.37
CA ASN A 4 -7.23 -1.69 8.43
C ASN A 4 -7.40 -0.45 7.54
N ASN A 5 -7.88 -0.66 6.33
CA ASN A 5 -8.29 0.39 5.40
C ASN A 5 -9.61 -0.01 4.77
N LEU A 6 -10.56 0.92 4.77
CA LEU A 6 -11.87 0.75 4.16
C LEU A 6 -12.00 1.68 2.96
N ILE A 7 -12.37 1.13 1.81
CA ILE A 7 -12.57 1.87 0.57
C ILE A 7 -13.96 1.58 0.02
N GLN A 8 -14.68 2.61 -0.36
CA GLN A 8 -15.90 2.48 -1.14
C GLN A 8 -15.55 2.17 -2.60
N MET A 9 -16.10 1.09 -3.13
CA MET A 9 -15.89 0.64 -4.50
C MET A 9 -16.97 1.17 -5.45
N ASP A 10 -18.22 1.12 -5.01
CA ASP A 10 -19.38 1.61 -5.73
C ASP A 10 -20.42 2.15 -4.73
N GLU A 11 -21.63 2.47 -5.17
CA GLU A 11 -22.69 3.12 -4.37
C GLU A 11 -22.93 2.42 -3.03
N ASP A 12 -22.95 1.09 -3.02
CA ASP A 12 -23.22 0.25 -1.85
C ASP A 12 -22.15 -0.80 -1.55
N SER A 13 -21.07 -0.84 -2.34
CA SER A 13 -20.02 -1.86 -2.27
C SER A 13 -18.74 -1.32 -1.68
N TYR A 14 -18.09 -2.10 -0.83
CA TYR A 14 -16.91 -1.71 -0.07
C TYR A 14 -15.88 -2.83 -0.07
N VAL A 15 -14.61 -2.47 0.05
CA VAL A 15 -13.52 -3.38 0.36
C VAL A 15 -12.80 -2.97 1.62
N LEU A 16 -12.59 -3.92 2.51
CA LEU A 16 -11.81 -3.81 3.73
C LEU A 16 -10.51 -4.59 3.56
N SER A 17 -9.38 -3.91 3.74
CA SER A 17 -8.07 -4.55 3.90
C SER A 17 -7.72 -4.58 5.37
N TYR A 18 -7.29 -5.74 5.89
CA TYR A 18 -6.92 -5.87 7.30
C TYR A 18 -5.89 -6.98 7.55
N SER A 19 -5.23 -6.89 8.70
CA SER A 19 -4.35 -7.95 9.20
C SER A 19 -5.14 -8.83 10.16
N GLY A 20 -5.22 -10.11 9.84
CA GLY A 20 -5.84 -11.12 10.69
C GLY A 20 -4.92 -11.64 11.79
N ASN A 21 -5.30 -12.75 12.37
CA ASN A 21 -4.55 -13.41 13.43
C ASN A 21 -3.16 -13.82 12.92
N GLY A 22 -2.10 -13.44 13.62
CA GLY A 22 -0.70 -13.73 13.24
C GLY A 22 -0.17 -12.88 12.08
N THR A 23 -0.80 -11.73 11.80
CA THR A 23 -0.39 -10.78 10.74
C THR A 23 -0.72 -11.20 9.29
N THR A 24 -1.51 -12.24 9.10
CA THR A 24 -2.01 -12.66 7.79
C THR A 24 -2.82 -11.55 7.11
N GLY A 25 -2.61 -11.32 5.82
CA GLY A 25 -3.30 -10.29 5.05
C GLY A 25 -4.62 -10.77 4.46
N TYR A 26 -5.69 -10.02 4.70
CA TYR A 26 -7.02 -10.28 4.16
C TYR A 26 -7.56 -9.08 3.38
N LEU A 27 -8.34 -9.38 2.38
CA LEU A 27 -9.23 -8.46 1.69
C LEU A 27 -10.65 -9.03 1.76
N THR A 28 -11.59 -8.23 2.26
CA THR A 28 -13.00 -8.62 2.32
C THR A 28 -13.84 -7.58 1.60
N THR A 29 -14.66 -8.03 0.67
CA THR A 29 -15.67 -7.20 0.00
C THR A 29 -17.03 -7.43 0.63
N PHE A 30 -17.81 -6.37 0.75
CA PHE A 30 -19.16 -6.43 1.31
C PHE A 30 -20.03 -5.31 0.77
N THR A 31 -21.33 -5.52 0.84
CA THR A 31 -22.33 -4.49 0.54
C THR A 31 -22.96 -3.95 1.81
N VAL A 32 -23.34 -2.68 1.78
CA VAL A 32 -24.09 -2.04 2.87
C VAL A 32 -25.42 -1.55 2.30
N SER A 33 -26.53 -1.94 2.94
CA SER A 33 -27.84 -1.47 2.54
C SER A 33 -27.93 0.06 2.62
N LYS A 34 -28.75 0.67 1.75
CA LYS A 34 -28.87 2.13 1.64
C LYS A 34 -29.28 2.83 2.93
N ASP A 35 -30.00 2.13 3.81
CA ASP A 35 -30.38 2.60 5.15
C ASP A 35 -29.31 2.36 6.23
N GLY A 36 -28.18 1.71 5.86
CA GLY A 36 -27.07 1.39 6.75
C GLY A 36 -27.35 0.24 7.74
N ASN A 37 -28.52 -0.40 7.68
CA ASN A 37 -28.93 -1.39 8.68
C ASN A 37 -28.35 -2.79 8.46
N THR A 38 -27.87 -3.09 7.24
CA THR A 38 -27.35 -4.42 6.90
C THR A 38 -26.03 -4.29 6.16
N ALA A 39 -25.02 -5.03 6.63
CA ALA A 39 -23.78 -5.28 5.92
C ALA A 39 -23.70 -6.77 5.57
N THR A 40 -23.49 -7.09 4.30
CA THR A 40 -23.43 -8.47 3.81
C THR A 40 -22.08 -8.71 3.15
N GLU A 41 -21.33 -9.68 3.66
CA GLU A 41 -20.08 -10.12 3.06
C GLU A 41 -20.34 -10.76 1.68
N VAL A 42 -19.55 -10.37 0.69
CA VAL A 42 -19.57 -10.93 -0.67
C VAL A 42 -18.46 -11.94 -0.84
N LEU A 43 -17.22 -11.55 -0.51
CA LEU A 43 -16.04 -12.39 -0.65
C LEU A 43 -14.99 -12.00 0.38
N GLU A 44 -14.42 -12.99 1.06
CA GLU A 44 -13.17 -12.83 1.81
C GLU A 44 -12.04 -13.60 1.13
N LYS A 45 -10.89 -12.98 1.00
CA LYS A 45 -9.68 -13.60 0.46
C LYS A 45 -8.49 -13.32 1.35
N GLN A 46 -7.85 -14.40 1.81
CA GLN A 46 -6.50 -14.35 2.30
C GLN A 46 -5.55 -14.20 1.10
N TRP A 47 -4.86 -13.07 1.02
CA TRP A 47 -3.95 -12.79 -0.08
C TRP A 47 -2.47 -12.93 0.31
N ASN A 48 -2.15 -12.78 1.60
CA ASN A 48 -0.81 -12.97 2.12
C ASN A 48 -0.84 -13.80 3.40
N SER A 49 -0.05 -14.88 3.46
CA SER A 49 0.00 -15.80 4.60
C SER A 49 1.15 -15.52 5.58
N ASN A 50 2.08 -14.62 5.24
CA ASN A 50 3.39 -14.55 5.88
C ASN A 50 3.67 -13.23 6.61
N GLY A 51 2.64 -12.47 6.91
CA GLY A 51 2.76 -11.26 7.71
C GLY A 51 2.75 -9.98 6.89
N ILE A 52 1.74 -9.17 7.18
CA ILE A 52 1.63 -7.81 6.67
C ILE A 52 1.41 -6.83 7.81
N TYR A 53 2.02 -5.66 7.67
CA TYR A 53 1.93 -4.60 8.66
C TYR A 53 1.70 -3.26 7.98
N ARG A 54 0.90 -2.40 8.63
CA ARG A 54 0.80 -0.97 8.32
C ARG A 54 0.49 -0.68 6.86
N GLN A 55 -0.61 -1.22 6.41
CA GLN A 55 -1.10 -1.07 5.06
C GLN A 55 -1.57 0.37 4.79
N SER A 56 -1.30 0.85 3.59
CA SER A 56 -1.98 1.97 2.97
C SER A 56 -2.57 1.49 1.66
N PHE A 57 -3.86 1.67 1.46
CA PHE A 57 -4.62 1.09 0.36
C PHE A 57 -5.45 2.16 -0.34
N ILE A 58 -5.32 2.28 -1.65
CA ILE A 58 -6.03 3.28 -2.45
C ILE A 58 -6.62 2.68 -3.72
N ARG A 59 -7.72 3.27 -4.19
CA ARG A 59 -8.31 2.98 -5.49
C ARG A 59 -7.53 3.70 -6.59
N MET A 60 -7.11 2.99 -7.62
CA MET A 60 -6.42 3.52 -8.79
C MET A 60 -7.39 3.90 -9.92
N SER A 61 -8.28 2.98 -10.23
CA SER A 61 -9.33 3.09 -11.26
C SER A 61 -10.53 2.24 -10.85
N GLU A 62 -11.48 2.01 -11.76
CA GLU A 62 -12.72 1.29 -11.47
C GLU A 62 -12.51 -0.03 -10.73
N ASP A 63 -11.63 -0.90 -11.23
CA ASP A 63 -11.38 -2.24 -10.69
C ASP A 63 -9.94 -2.43 -10.19
N LEU A 64 -9.08 -1.40 -10.21
CA LEU A 64 -7.69 -1.52 -9.81
C LEU A 64 -7.40 -0.76 -8.51
N TYR A 65 -6.61 -1.41 -7.66
CA TYR A 65 -6.24 -0.92 -6.34
C TYR A 65 -4.74 -1.10 -6.10
N LEU A 66 -4.13 -0.17 -5.39
CA LEU A 66 -2.73 -0.20 -5.00
C LEU A 66 -2.62 -0.25 -3.49
N MET A 67 -1.81 -1.18 -2.99
CA MET A 67 -1.50 -1.32 -1.57
C MET A 67 -0.01 -1.15 -1.34
N ALA A 68 0.36 -0.34 -0.36
CA ALA A 68 1.70 -0.31 0.22
C ALA A 68 1.66 -0.98 1.59
N TYR A 69 2.65 -1.81 1.90
CA TYR A 69 2.75 -2.50 3.18
C TYR A 69 4.19 -2.94 3.48
N TYR A 70 4.45 -3.21 4.73
CA TYR A 70 5.63 -3.95 5.16
C TYR A 70 5.25 -5.41 5.38
N GLY A 71 6.02 -6.33 4.82
CA GLY A 71 5.70 -7.73 4.95
C GLY A 71 6.64 -8.67 4.21
N TYR A 72 6.23 -9.93 4.16
CA TYR A 72 6.95 -11.01 3.53
C TYR A 72 6.21 -11.44 2.27
N ASP A 73 6.83 -11.21 1.11
CA ASP A 73 6.19 -11.45 -0.18
C ASP A 73 7.18 -11.83 -1.28
N SER A 74 6.64 -12.02 -2.48
CA SER A 74 7.38 -12.36 -3.70
C SER A 74 6.93 -11.45 -4.84
N GLY A 75 7.86 -11.06 -5.70
CA GLY A 75 7.55 -10.15 -6.81
C GLY A 75 8.80 -9.71 -7.56
N THR A 76 8.81 -8.48 -8.04
CA THR A 76 9.96 -7.88 -8.71
C THR A 76 10.59 -6.79 -7.85
N ARG A 77 11.89 -6.59 -7.99
CA ARG A 77 12.65 -5.52 -7.36
C ARG A 77 12.92 -4.38 -8.36
N HIS A 78 13.35 -3.23 -7.87
CA HIS A 78 13.63 -2.02 -8.67
C HIS A 78 14.64 -2.23 -9.82
N ASP A 79 15.51 -3.22 -9.73
CA ASP A 79 16.47 -3.60 -10.78
C ASP A 79 15.92 -4.64 -11.76
N GLY A 80 14.63 -4.98 -11.65
CA GLY A 80 13.93 -5.97 -12.47
C GLY A 80 14.17 -7.41 -12.04
N ALA A 81 14.98 -7.66 -11.01
CA ALA A 81 15.19 -9.01 -10.51
C ALA A 81 13.94 -9.54 -9.79
N SER A 82 13.62 -10.81 -10.05
CA SER A 82 12.60 -11.51 -9.28
C SER A 82 13.12 -11.83 -7.88
N VAL A 83 12.29 -11.61 -6.87
CA VAL A 83 12.56 -11.98 -5.48
C VAL A 83 11.41 -12.83 -4.97
N SER A 84 11.74 -13.77 -4.11
CA SER A 84 10.75 -14.65 -3.49
C SER A 84 10.95 -14.70 -1.99
N ASN A 85 9.82 -14.73 -1.27
CA ASN A 85 9.81 -14.90 0.18
C ASN A 85 10.77 -13.94 0.89
N THR A 86 10.63 -12.64 0.59
CA THR A 86 11.53 -11.61 1.08
C THR A 86 10.79 -10.63 2.00
N TRP A 87 11.35 -10.37 3.17
CA TRP A 87 10.91 -9.28 4.02
C TRP A 87 11.28 -7.94 3.41
N GLY A 88 10.34 -7.01 3.40
CA GLY A 88 10.57 -5.67 2.89
C GLY A 88 9.32 -4.82 2.80
N GLN A 89 9.47 -3.69 2.15
CA GLN A 89 8.38 -2.75 1.88
C GLN A 89 7.91 -2.93 0.44
N TRP A 90 6.64 -3.22 0.29
CA TRP A 90 6.03 -3.68 -0.95
C TRP A 90 4.94 -2.74 -1.45
N LEU A 91 4.82 -2.68 -2.77
CA LEU A 91 3.65 -2.21 -3.48
C LEU A 91 3.00 -3.39 -4.21
N THR A 92 1.71 -3.59 -4.04
CA THR A 92 0.97 -4.66 -4.71
C THR A 92 -0.27 -4.10 -5.38
N VAL A 93 -0.46 -4.48 -6.65
CA VAL A 93 -1.67 -4.15 -7.42
C VAL A 93 -2.67 -5.29 -7.30
N PHE A 94 -3.90 -4.93 -6.95
CA PHE A 94 -5.05 -5.83 -6.94
C PHE A 94 -6.06 -5.43 -8.00
N GLN A 95 -6.68 -6.45 -8.58
CA GLN A 95 -7.95 -6.31 -9.28
C GLN A 95 -9.07 -6.74 -8.34
N ILE A 96 -10.02 -5.83 -8.10
CA ILE A 96 -11.21 -6.09 -7.29
C ILE A 96 -12.40 -5.54 -8.08
N LYS A 97 -13.29 -6.42 -8.51
CA LYS A 97 -14.49 -5.98 -9.24
C LYS A 97 -15.41 -5.16 -8.35
N SER A 98 -16.06 -4.17 -8.94
CA SER A 98 -16.95 -3.26 -8.21
C SER A 98 -18.11 -3.95 -7.49
N ASP A 99 -18.57 -5.11 -8.01
CA ASP A 99 -19.58 -5.97 -7.36
C ASP A 99 -19.00 -6.84 -6.22
N GLY A 100 -17.70 -6.76 -5.97
CA GLY A 100 -17.00 -7.51 -4.93
C GLY A 100 -16.76 -8.99 -5.23
N SER A 101 -17.19 -9.51 -6.38
CA SER A 101 -17.18 -10.94 -6.72
C SER A 101 -15.78 -11.51 -7.03
N VAL A 102 -14.79 -10.64 -7.28
CA VAL A 102 -13.42 -11.03 -7.64
C VAL A 102 -12.42 -10.19 -6.87
N ILE A 103 -11.46 -10.88 -6.26
CA ILE A 103 -10.24 -10.30 -5.71
C ILE A 103 -9.05 -11.07 -6.30
N SER A 104 -8.18 -10.40 -7.03
CA SER A 104 -6.98 -10.99 -7.63
C SER A 104 -5.77 -10.10 -7.43
N GLU A 105 -4.67 -10.67 -6.99
CA GLU A 105 -3.37 -10.03 -7.02
C GLU A 105 -2.82 -10.08 -8.45
N LEU A 106 -2.35 -8.96 -8.96
CA LEU A 106 -1.82 -8.84 -10.32
C LEU A 106 -0.29 -8.80 -10.35
N GLY A 107 0.33 -8.20 -9.35
CA GLY A 107 1.78 -8.12 -9.25
C GLY A 107 2.24 -7.32 -8.04
N SER A 108 3.43 -7.70 -7.54
CA SER A 108 4.06 -7.09 -6.38
C SER A 108 5.47 -6.56 -6.71
N TYR A 109 5.82 -5.44 -6.10
CA TYR A 109 7.06 -4.72 -6.32
C TYR A 109 7.72 -4.38 -4.99
N LEU A 110 8.93 -4.89 -4.78
CA LEU A 110 9.76 -4.60 -3.62
C LEU A 110 10.49 -3.27 -3.82
N PHE A 111 10.11 -2.24 -3.10
CA PHE A 111 10.72 -0.92 -3.23
C PHE A 111 11.74 -0.58 -2.15
N ASP A 112 11.78 -1.34 -1.06
CA ASP A 112 12.77 -1.18 -0.01
C ASP A 112 12.96 -2.52 0.73
N THR A 113 14.23 -2.94 0.89
CA THR A 113 14.59 -4.23 1.54
C THR A 113 14.89 -4.07 3.02
N TYR A 114 14.82 -2.85 3.54
CA TYR A 114 15.17 -2.64 4.93
C TYR A 114 14.09 -3.20 5.86
N ASP A 115 14.52 -4.08 6.75
CA ASP A 115 13.70 -4.66 7.80
C ASP A 115 13.47 -3.64 8.91
N ASN A 116 12.29 -3.09 8.94
CA ASN A 116 11.89 -2.21 10.01
C ASN A 116 10.50 -2.54 10.53
N SER A 117 10.45 -2.89 11.76
CA SER A 117 9.21 -3.21 12.48
C SER A 117 8.18 -2.06 12.55
N SER A 118 8.42 -0.92 11.89
CA SER A 118 7.56 0.25 12.05
C SER A 118 7.45 1.22 10.85
N PRO A 119 7.45 0.78 9.57
CA PRO A 119 7.20 1.72 8.49
C PRO A 119 5.71 2.10 8.46
N TYR A 120 5.41 3.38 8.52
CA TYR A 120 4.08 3.89 8.18
C TYR A 120 4.08 4.20 6.69
N HIS A 121 3.05 3.75 6.00
CA HIS A 121 2.86 3.99 4.59
C HIS A 121 1.68 4.94 4.38
N ASN A 122 1.84 5.89 3.50
CA ASN A 122 0.75 6.74 3.04
C ASN A 122 0.84 6.93 1.53
N LEU A 123 -0.10 6.32 0.81
CA LEU A 123 -0.23 6.39 -0.64
C LEU A 123 -1.09 7.56 -1.06
N LEU A 124 -0.68 8.20 -2.17
CA LEU A 124 -1.43 9.25 -2.82
C LEU A 124 -1.42 9.04 -4.33
N LYS A 125 -2.57 9.15 -4.98
CA LYS A 125 -2.67 9.23 -6.44
C LYS A 125 -2.36 10.67 -6.88
N ILE A 126 -1.32 10.86 -7.72
CA ILE A 126 -0.92 12.14 -8.29
C ILE A 126 -1.69 12.42 -9.58
N ASN A 127 -1.74 11.41 -10.46
CA ASN A 127 -2.51 11.43 -11.71
C ASN A 127 -2.89 9.98 -12.09
N ASP A 128 -3.32 9.74 -13.33
CA ASP A 128 -3.89 8.45 -13.73
C ASP A 128 -2.92 7.27 -13.60
N ASP A 129 -1.62 7.50 -13.77
CA ASP A 129 -0.60 6.44 -13.73
C ASP A 129 0.53 6.69 -12.72
N THR A 130 0.50 7.83 -12.01
CA THR A 130 1.59 8.23 -11.10
C THR A 130 1.11 8.32 -9.67
N TYR A 131 1.87 7.72 -8.77
CA TYR A 131 1.57 7.60 -7.35
C TYR A 131 2.75 8.07 -6.52
N ALA A 132 2.47 8.72 -5.39
CA ALA A 132 3.46 9.04 -4.37
C ALA A 132 3.22 8.17 -3.14
N LEU A 133 4.31 7.79 -2.49
CA LEU A 133 4.32 7.06 -1.24
C LEU A 133 5.21 7.81 -0.25
N ALA A 134 4.62 8.30 0.83
CA ALA A 134 5.38 8.72 1.99
C ALA A 134 5.53 7.54 2.95
N TYR A 135 6.73 7.32 3.45
CA TYR A 135 7.01 6.22 4.36
C TYR A 135 8.24 6.51 5.23
N ARG A 136 8.37 5.77 6.30
CA ARG A 136 9.55 5.79 7.15
C ARG A 136 10.47 4.64 6.79
N SER A 137 11.76 4.92 6.64
CA SER A 137 12.78 3.89 6.44
C SER A 137 14.09 4.29 7.08
N TYR A 138 14.94 3.29 7.26
CA TYR A 138 16.32 3.46 7.69
C TYR A 138 17.21 3.38 6.47
N ASN A 139 17.95 4.41 6.16
CA ASN A 139 18.77 4.42 4.96
C ASN A 139 20.26 4.23 5.24
N TYR A 140 20.90 3.41 4.38
CA TYR A 140 22.33 3.25 4.27
C TYR A 140 22.92 4.02 3.07
N GLY A 141 22.36 5.18 2.73
CA GLY A 141 22.88 5.98 1.61
C GLY A 141 24.29 6.52 1.91
N PRO A 142 25.14 6.71 0.86
CA PRO A 142 26.52 7.20 1.03
C PRO A 142 26.59 8.63 1.61
N GLU A 143 25.50 9.36 1.61
CA GLU A 143 25.44 10.74 2.10
C GLU A 143 24.83 10.88 3.51
N THR A 144 24.25 9.82 4.06
CA THR A 144 23.61 9.86 5.36
C THR A 144 24.11 8.72 6.23
N SER A 145 24.77 9.04 7.31
CA SER A 145 25.09 8.06 8.35
C SER A 145 23.80 7.35 8.81
N SER A 146 23.68 6.06 8.50
CA SER A 146 22.71 5.09 9.07
C SER A 146 21.63 5.71 9.97
N GLN A 147 20.64 6.41 9.41
CA GLN A 147 19.65 7.15 10.20
C GLN A 147 18.23 6.87 9.71
N TRP A 148 17.31 6.87 10.66
CA TRP A 148 15.89 6.90 10.39
C TRP A 148 15.49 8.17 9.66
N GLY A 149 14.64 8.07 8.66
CA GLY A 149 14.17 9.23 7.92
C GLY A 149 12.77 9.05 7.33
N GLY A 150 12.15 10.18 7.04
CA GLY A 150 10.96 10.26 6.20
C GLY A 150 11.36 10.30 4.73
N TRP A 151 10.72 9.48 3.93
CA TRP A 151 10.96 9.34 2.49
C TRP A 151 9.68 9.59 1.71
N VAL A 152 9.84 10.19 0.56
CA VAL A 152 8.81 10.18 -0.49
C VAL A 152 9.40 9.50 -1.71
N LYS A 153 8.71 8.46 -2.19
CA LYS A 153 8.98 7.82 -3.49
C LYS A 153 7.81 8.03 -4.43
N THR A 154 8.12 8.17 -5.70
CA THR A 154 7.11 8.24 -6.75
C THR A 154 7.26 7.04 -7.69
N PHE A 155 6.11 6.53 -8.13
CA PHE A 155 6.01 5.34 -8.96
C PHE A 155 5.07 5.59 -10.12
N LYS A 156 5.40 4.99 -11.26
CA LYS A 156 4.47 4.79 -12.35
C LYS A 156 3.86 3.39 -12.25
N VAL A 157 2.54 3.31 -12.32
CA VAL A 157 1.81 2.05 -12.26
C VAL A 157 0.90 1.92 -13.47
N ASN A 158 1.11 0.87 -14.25
CA ASN A 158 0.31 0.58 -15.44
C ASN A 158 -0.10 -0.90 -15.42
N GLY A 159 -1.35 -1.16 -15.06
CA GLY A 159 -1.83 -2.50 -14.75
C GLY A 159 -0.99 -3.13 -13.62
N ALA A 160 -0.42 -4.31 -13.86
CA ALA A 160 0.45 -5.02 -12.92
C ALA A 160 1.89 -4.46 -12.85
N ASN A 161 2.28 -3.60 -13.80
CA ASN A 161 3.65 -3.12 -13.90
C ASN A 161 3.85 -1.89 -13.03
N ILE A 162 4.78 -1.99 -12.10
CA ILE A 162 5.20 -0.91 -11.21
C ILE A 162 6.65 -0.55 -11.53
N SER A 163 6.93 0.73 -11.69
CA SER A 163 8.30 1.23 -11.89
C SER A 163 8.56 2.46 -11.01
N HIS A 164 9.76 2.52 -10.45
CA HIS A 164 10.22 3.66 -9.67
C HIS A 164 10.53 4.85 -10.59
N ILE A 165 10.12 6.06 -10.19
CA ILE A 165 10.42 7.31 -10.90
C ILE A 165 11.50 8.08 -10.16
N SER A 166 11.23 8.43 -8.90
CA SER A 166 12.17 9.23 -8.09
C SER A 166 11.96 8.99 -6.60
N GLU A 167 12.96 9.38 -5.83
CA GLU A 167 12.88 9.38 -4.37
C GLU A 167 13.50 10.64 -3.77
N LYS A 168 13.00 11.04 -2.63
CA LYS A 168 13.50 12.15 -1.85
C LYS A 168 13.45 11.83 -0.36
N ASN A 169 14.59 11.99 0.31
CA ASN A 169 14.60 12.08 1.77
C ASN A 169 14.05 13.45 2.17
N ILE A 170 13.02 13.48 2.97
CA ILE A 170 12.37 14.71 3.43
C ILE A 170 12.72 15.07 4.88
N ARG A 171 13.29 14.11 5.62
CA ARG A 171 13.77 14.32 6.99
C ARG A 171 14.83 13.29 7.36
N VAL A 172 15.97 13.74 7.83
CA VAL A 172 17.06 12.93 8.37
C VAL A 172 17.04 13.06 9.89
N GLY A 173 17.06 11.91 10.56
CA GLY A 173 17.11 11.86 12.02
C GLY A 173 15.72 11.86 12.67
N ASP A 174 15.60 10.98 13.62
CA ASP A 174 14.58 10.90 14.63
C ASP A 174 13.26 10.17 14.42
N SER A 175 12.79 9.77 15.56
CA SER A 175 11.67 8.91 15.88
C SER A 175 10.28 9.48 15.58
N GLU A 176 10.16 10.69 15.06
CA GLU A 176 8.87 11.41 15.00
C GLU A 176 8.11 11.33 13.66
N PHE A 177 8.57 10.56 12.69
CA PHE A 177 7.81 10.32 11.45
C PHE A 177 6.92 9.09 11.63
N TYR A 178 5.96 9.18 12.55
CA TYR A 178 5.12 8.04 12.91
C TYR A 178 3.84 7.91 12.11
N GLU A 179 3.17 9.02 11.83
CA GLU A 179 1.94 9.03 11.06
C GLU A 179 1.98 10.18 10.07
N SER A 180 1.87 9.87 8.78
CA SER A 180 1.74 10.88 7.74
C SER A 180 0.36 10.75 7.11
N SER A 181 -0.31 11.87 6.90
CA SER A 181 -1.48 11.97 6.06
C SER A 181 -1.21 12.95 4.94
N TRP A 182 -1.59 12.59 3.73
CA TRP A 182 -1.55 13.50 2.60
C TRP A 182 -2.85 14.29 2.53
N GLN A 183 -2.73 15.59 2.34
CA GLN A 183 -3.85 16.44 2.04
C GLN A 183 -3.62 17.15 0.71
N HIS A 184 -4.61 17.08 -0.17
CA HIS A 184 -4.59 17.82 -1.42
C HIS A 184 -4.91 19.30 -1.15
N LEU A 185 -3.97 20.19 -1.47
CA LEU A 185 -4.09 21.63 -1.25
C LEU A 185 -4.61 22.40 -2.48
N GLY A 186 -4.95 21.69 -3.55
CA GLY A 186 -5.36 22.27 -4.83
C GLY A 186 -4.23 22.31 -5.86
N GLY A 187 -4.58 22.18 -7.15
CA GLY A 187 -3.61 22.04 -8.22
C GLY A 187 -2.71 20.82 -8.04
N THR A 188 -1.39 21.02 -8.11
CA THR A 188 -0.38 19.96 -7.90
C THR A 188 0.30 20.01 -6.54
N LYS A 189 -0.29 20.72 -5.56
CA LYS A 189 0.29 20.89 -4.22
C LYS A 189 -0.34 19.93 -3.21
N TYR A 190 0.51 19.35 -2.36
CA TYR A 190 0.15 18.41 -1.29
C TYR A 190 0.90 18.75 0.00
N ALA A 191 0.30 18.47 1.13
CA ALA A 191 0.87 18.63 2.47
C ALA A 191 0.53 17.44 3.37
#